data_f25c54ba2ee0366c3f85048592c8c540
#
_entry.id   f25c54ba2ee0366c3f85048592c8c540
#
_cell.length_a   1.000
_cell.length_b   1.000
_cell.length_c   1.000
_cell.angle_alpha   90.00
_cell.angle_beta   90.00
_cell.angle_gamma   90.00
#
_symmetry.space_group_name_H-M   'P 1'
#
loop_
_entity.id
_entity.type
_entity.pdbx_description
1 polymer ?
#
loop_
_entity_poly.entity_id
_entity_poly.type
_entity_poly.pdbx_seq_one_letter_code
_entity_poly.pdbx_strand_id
1 'polypeptide(L)'
;AAGCNALCVYLGNFGPEISETLLAKHFDGPKMFVAAAEESQNNLVQGRGDAYCGMLNASYNLALRNIGAYIPEYPVGDADDCADMIHEFLPIARAIYGLNNLKIISFGPRPLNFLACNAPIKQLYNVGVEIEENSELDLFEAFNKHAGDERIPDVVKDMERELGEGNKKPEILEKLAQYELTLLDWVEAHKGSRKYVAIAGKCWPAFQTQFGFVPCYVNSRLTGRGIPVSCEVDIYGVLSEFIGTCVSEDAVTLLDINNSVPKDMYKESIEGRF
;
A
#
# COMPACT_ATOMS: atom_id res chain seq x y z
N ALA A 1 0.55 14.15 -21.10
CA ALA A 1 0.38 12.72 -20.77
C ALA A 1 -0.84 12.51 -19.87
N ALA A 2 -2.04 12.80 -20.40
CA ALA A 2 -3.26 12.56 -19.65
C ALA A 2 -3.42 11.05 -19.39
N GLY A 3 -3.44 10.65 -18.11
CA GLY A 3 -3.65 9.26 -17.69
C GLY A 3 -2.41 8.39 -17.50
N CYS A 4 -1.18 8.93 -17.66
CA CYS A 4 0.04 8.20 -17.34
C CYS A 4 0.40 8.37 -15.85
N ASN A 5 0.60 7.27 -15.14
CA ASN A 5 0.92 7.27 -13.71
C ASN A 5 2.41 7.00 -13.42
N ALA A 6 3.18 6.58 -14.42
CA ALA A 6 4.62 6.34 -14.33
C ALA A 6 5.31 6.76 -15.64
N LEU A 7 6.60 7.08 -15.57
CA LEU A 7 7.44 7.46 -16.71
C LEU A 7 8.64 6.52 -16.79
N CYS A 8 8.84 5.91 -17.95
CA CYS A 8 10.08 5.25 -18.31
C CYS A 8 10.79 6.06 -19.39
N VAL A 9 12.04 6.46 -19.14
CA VAL A 9 12.91 7.12 -20.10
C VAL A 9 13.89 6.07 -20.62
N TYR A 10 13.74 5.71 -21.89
CA TYR A 10 14.63 4.79 -22.59
C TYR A 10 15.61 5.55 -23.47
N LEU A 11 16.88 5.40 -23.19
CA LEU A 11 17.97 6.01 -23.96
C LEU A 11 18.43 5.05 -25.05
N GLY A 12 17.95 5.26 -26.27
CA GLY A 12 18.38 4.48 -27.46
C GLY A 12 19.75 4.91 -28.00
N ASN A 13 20.26 6.07 -27.56
CA ASN A 13 21.56 6.62 -27.88
C ASN A 13 22.01 7.62 -26.80
N PHE A 14 23.11 8.36 -27.03
CA PHE A 14 23.61 9.36 -26.06
C PHE A 14 22.52 10.35 -25.58
N GLY A 15 21.73 10.86 -26.51
CA GLY A 15 20.60 11.76 -26.23
C GLY A 15 20.99 13.15 -25.72
N PRO A 16 20.01 14.08 -25.70
CA PRO A 16 20.19 15.42 -25.11
C PRO A 16 19.83 15.38 -23.61
N GLU A 17 20.81 15.19 -22.75
CA GLU A 17 20.68 15.02 -21.29
C GLU A 17 19.82 16.06 -20.59
N ILE A 18 19.80 17.33 -21.08
CA ILE A 18 18.96 18.39 -20.52
C ILE A 18 17.47 18.12 -20.79
N SER A 19 17.13 17.71 -22.00
CA SER A 19 15.73 17.52 -22.41
C SER A 19 15.09 16.34 -21.67
N GLU A 20 15.78 15.23 -21.54
CA GLU A 20 15.28 14.03 -20.86
C GLU A 20 15.15 14.25 -19.35
N THR A 21 16.10 14.96 -18.72
CA THR A 21 16.01 15.30 -17.29
C THR A 21 14.93 16.35 -17.02
N LEU A 22 14.69 17.32 -17.91
CA LEU A 22 13.57 18.24 -17.80
C LEU A 22 12.23 17.55 -17.99
N LEU A 23 12.13 16.56 -18.89
CA LEU A 23 10.94 15.72 -18.99
C LEU A 23 10.63 15.03 -17.66
N ALA A 24 11.66 14.42 -17.05
CA ALA A 24 11.54 13.80 -15.74
C ALA A 24 11.16 14.80 -14.63
N LYS A 25 11.70 16.02 -14.67
CA LYS A 25 11.39 17.07 -13.72
C LYS A 25 9.92 17.50 -13.75
N HIS A 26 9.33 17.57 -14.94
CA HIS A 26 7.95 18.02 -15.12
C HIS A 26 6.92 16.90 -15.10
N PHE A 27 7.33 15.67 -14.93
CA PHE A 27 6.43 14.54 -14.71
C PHE A 27 6.19 14.35 -13.22
N ASP A 28 4.94 14.46 -12.81
CA ASP A 28 4.54 14.21 -11.42
C ASP A 28 4.17 12.73 -11.26
N GLY A 29 5.11 11.94 -10.75
CA GLY A 29 4.95 10.50 -10.56
C GLY A 29 6.27 9.74 -10.52
N PRO A 30 6.23 8.41 -10.30
CA PRO A 30 7.41 7.55 -10.34
C PRO A 30 8.06 7.54 -11.73
N LYS A 31 9.38 7.54 -11.74
CA LYS A 31 10.20 7.65 -12.95
C LYS A 31 11.30 6.62 -12.92
N MET A 32 11.63 6.06 -14.08
CA MET A 32 12.83 5.25 -14.26
C MET A 32 13.61 5.66 -15.50
N PHE A 33 14.89 5.30 -15.53
CA PHE A 33 15.77 5.46 -16.67
C PHE A 33 16.46 4.14 -16.97
N VAL A 34 16.46 3.76 -18.25
CA VAL A 34 17.18 2.60 -18.79
C VAL A 34 17.79 2.97 -20.14
N ALA A 35 18.80 2.23 -20.58
CA ALA A 35 19.51 2.53 -21.82
C ALA A 35 19.78 1.27 -22.65
N ALA A 36 19.89 1.44 -23.97
CA ALA A 36 20.22 0.38 -24.91
C ALA A 36 21.67 -0.02 -24.78
N ALA A 37 21.94 -1.32 -24.77
CA ALA A 37 23.28 -1.85 -25.04
C ALA A 37 23.61 -1.76 -26.53
N GLU A 38 24.92 -1.75 -26.85
CA GLU A 38 25.36 -1.92 -28.24
C GLU A 38 25.07 -3.36 -28.71
N GLU A 39 24.53 -3.51 -29.91
CA GLU A 39 24.09 -4.82 -30.42
C GLU A 39 25.25 -5.80 -30.65
N SER A 40 26.44 -5.29 -31.00
CA SER A 40 27.63 -6.14 -31.28
C SER A 40 28.93 -5.38 -31.09
N GLN A 41 30.03 -6.13 -31.02
CA GLN A 41 31.38 -5.54 -31.00
C GLN A 41 31.68 -4.67 -32.24
N ASN A 42 31.00 -4.88 -33.37
CA ASN A 42 31.17 -4.08 -34.57
C ASN A 42 30.64 -2.66 -34.42
N ASN A 43 29.65 -2.45 -33.52
CA ASN A 43 29.07 -1.15 -33.22
C ASN A 43 29.95 -0.29 -32.31
N LEU A 44 31.00 -0.86 -31.68
CA LEU A 44 31.89 -0.11 -30.79
C LEU A 44 32.76 0.94 -31.46
N VAL A 45 32.95 0.83 -32.78
CA VAL A 45 33.80 1.74 -33.60
C VAL A 45 32.97 2.61 -34.55
N GLN A 46 32.01 2.02 -35.25
CA GLN A 46 31.13 2.72 -36.17
C GLN A 46 29.67 2.42 -35.87
N GLY A 47 28.86 3.47 -35.87
CA GLY A 47 27.41 3.35 -35.61
C GLY A 47 27.05 3.06 -34.16
N ARG A 48 27.97 3.34 -33.22
CA ARG A 48 27.65 3.22 -31.79
C ARG A 48 26.62 4.26 -31.37
N GLY A 49 25.73 3.86 -30.49
CA GLY A 49 24.70 4.73 -29.95
C GLY A 49 25.19 5.59 -28.77
N ASP A 50 26.22 5.14 -28.07
CA ASP A 50 26.75 5.78 -26.85
C ASP A 50 25.71 5.91 -25.72
N ALA A 51 24.70 5.04 -25.67
CA ALA A 51 23.62 5.14 -24.71
C ALA A 51 24.10 4.94 -23.25
N TYR A 52 25.16 4.12 -23.04
CA TYR A 52 25.78 4.00 -21.72
C TYR A 52 26.36 5.32 -21.23
N CYS A 53 27.06 6.06 -22.09
CA CYS A 53 27.57 7.38 -21.79
C CYS A 53 26.42 8.36 -21.52
N GLY A 54 25.35 8.30 -22.32
CA GLY A 54 24.12 9.06 -22.09
C GLY A 54 23.50 8.77 -20.73
N MET A 55 23.47 7.51 -20.32
CA MET A 55 22.93 7.10 -19.00
C MET A 55 23.75 7.68 -17.83
N LEU A 56 25.08 7.69 -17.94
CA LEU A 56 25.94 8.33 -16.94
C LEU A 56 25.65 9.84 -16.82
N ASN A 57 25.52 10.51 -17.96
CA ASN A 57 25.20 11.94 -17.99
C ASN A 57 23.77 12.24 -17.47
N ALA A 58 22.79 11.43 -17.86
CA ALA A 58 21.42 11.52 -17.34
C ALA A 58 21.40 11.37 -15.83
N SER A 59 22.10 10.38 -15.29
CA SER A 59 22.20 10.13 -13.83
C SER A 59 22.79 11.34 -13.10
N TYR A 60 23.87 11.92 -13.63
CA TYR A 60 24.49 13.12 -13.08
C TYR A 60 23.52 14.32 -13.13
N ASN A 61 22.83 14.51 -14.25
CA ASN A 61 21.88 15.62 -14.41
C ASN A 61 20.66 15.50 -13.50
N LEU A 62 20.15 14.29 -13.27
CA LEU A 62 19.09 14.03 -12.30
C LEU A 62 19.54 14.43 -10.90
N ALA A 63 20.73 13.98 -10.48
CA ALA A 63 21.31 14.33 -9.19
C ALA A 63 21.55 15.85 -9.04
N LEU A 64 22.11 16.49 -10.06
CA LEU A 64 22.35 17.94 -10.08
C LEU A 64 21.07 18.75 -9.87
N ARG A 65 19.94 18.27 -10.34
CA ARG A 65 18.63 18.92 -10.22
C ARG A 65 17.78 18.40 -9.06
N ASN A 66 18.32 17.49 -8.26
CA ASN A 66 17.61 16.84 -7.16
C ASN A 66 16.29 16.18 -7.64
N ILE A 67 16.34 15.45 -8.75
CA ILE A 67 15.21 14.72 -9.33
C ILE A 67 15.35 13.25 -8.96
N GLY A 68 14.40 12.72 -8.18
CA GLY A 68 14.33 11.30 -7.86
C GLY A 68 13.89 10.49 -9.09
N ALA A 69 14.64 9.43 -9.42
CA ALA A 69 14.29 8.44 -10.42
C ALA A 69 14.86 7.08 -10.02
N TYR A 70 14.17 6.00 -10.40
CA TYR A 70 14.70 4.66 -10.27
C TYR A 70 15.68 4.40 -11.40
N ILE A 71 16.86 3.94 -11.06
CA ILE A 71 17.89 3.50 -11.97
C ILE A 71 18.27 2.09 -11.52
N PRO A 72 18.06 1.05 -12.36
CA PRO A 72 18.48 -0.32 -12.04
C PRO A 72 19.98 -0.40 -11.75
N GLU A 73 20.40 -1.43 -11.03
CA GLU A 73 21.84 -1.66 -10.75
C GLU A 73 22.65 -1.77 -12.04
N TYR A 74 22.08 -2.43 -13.05
CA TYR A 74 22.64 -2.54 -14.41
C TYR A 74 21.64 -1.91 -15.39
N PRO A 75 21.68 -0.58 -15.61
CA PRO A 75 20.62 0.14 -16.31
C PRO A 75 20.76 0.10 -17.85
N VAL A 76 21.69 -0.69 -18.38
CA VAL A 76 21.98 -0.80 -19.82
C VAL A 76 21.86 -2.26 -20.24
N GLY A 77 21.01 -2.53 -21.21
CA GLY A 77 20.76 -3.88 -21.70
C GLY A 77 20.20 -3.93 -23.11
N ASP A 78 20.00 -5.11 -23.63
CA ASP A 78 19.25 -5.31 -24.86
C ASP A 78 17.73 -5.10 -24.65
N ALA A 79 16.91 -5.42 -25.64
CA ALA A 79 15.48 -5.18 -25.55
C ALA A 79 14.80 -6.04 -24.46
N ASP A 80 15.25 -7.28 -24.28
CA ASP A 80 14.71 -8.21 -23.30
C ASP A 80 15.15 -7.79 -21.88
N ASP A 81 16.43 -7.46 -21.70
CA ASP A 81 16.95 -6.91 -20.44
C ASP A 81 16.19 -5.64 -20.03
N CYS A 82 15.95 -4.73 -20.98
CA CYS A 82 15.19 -3.51 -20.70
C CYS A 82 13.73 -3.78 -20.34
N ALA A 83 13.11 -4.78 -20.97
CA ALA A 83 11.76 -5.21 -20.61
C ALA A 83 11.70 -5.76 -19.17
N ASP A 84 12.68 -6.57 -18.79
CA ASP A 84 12.78 -7.10 -17.41
C ASP A 84 12.98 -5.98 -16.39
N MET A 85 13.86 -5.01 -16.67
CA MET A 85 14.03 -3.82 -15.81
C MET A 85 12.72 -3.02 -15.63
N ILE A 86 11.91 -2.89 -16.70
CA ILE A 86 10.61 -2.23 -16.63
C ILE A 86 9.65 -3.05 -15.78
N HIS A 87 9.63 -4.38 -15.91
CA HIS A 87 8.82 -5.26 -15.06
C HIS A 87 9.19 -5.13 -13.58
N GLU A 88 10.46 -5.05 -13.24
CA GLU A 88 10.93 -4.81 -11.88
C GLU A 88 10.50 -3.43 -11.33
N PHE A 89 10.41 -2.43 -12.19
CA PHE A 89 9.97 -1.09 -11.80
C PHE A 89 8.47 -1.00 -11.54
N LEU A 90 7.62 -1.82 -12.15
CA LEU A 90 6.16 -1.72 -12.00
C LEU A 90 5.68 -1.76 -10.54
N PRO A 91 6.10 -2.71 -9.70
CA PRO A 91 5.72 -2.73 -8.28
C PRO A 91 6.22 -1.50 -7.52
N ILE A 92 7.41 -1.01 -7.82
CA ILE A 92 7.97 0.22 -7.24
C ILE A 92 7.10 1.43 -7.63
N ALA A 93 6.73 1.52 -8.90
CA ALA A 93 5.88 2.58 -9.41
C ALA A 93 4.48 2.57 -8.77
N ARG A 94 3.89 1.37 -8.60
CA ARG A 94 2.59 1.22 -7.90
C ARG A 94 2.68 1.70 -6.45
N ALA A 95 3.73 1.33 -5.73
CA ALA A 95 3.92 1.75 -4.34
C ALA A 95 4.07 3.28 -4.23
N ILE A 96 4.93 3.90 -5.04
CA ILE A 96 5.13 5.36 -5.03
C ILE A 96 3.84 6.11 -5.41
N TYR A 97 3.17 5.65 -6.47
CA TYR A 97 1.90 6.24 -6.89
C TYR A 97 0.82 6.06 -5.82
N GLY A 98 0.78 4.88 -5.21
CA GLY A 98 -0.12 4.57 -4.11
C GLY A 98 0.07 5.53 -2.93
N LEU A 99 1.29 5.68 -2.43
CA LEU A 99 1.63 6.56 -1.32
C LEU A 99 1.21 8.02 -1.57
N ASN A 100 1.47 8.53 -2.76
CA ASN A 100 1.08 9.89 -3.15
C ASN A 100 -0.45 10.09 -3.23
N ASN A 101 -1.22 9.01 -3.24
CA ASN A 101 -2.67 9.02 -3.31
C ASN A 101 -3.35 8.37 -2.10
N LEU A 102 -2.60 8.09 -1.03
CA LEU A 102 -3.10 7.45 0.19
C LEU A 102 -3.56 8.47 1.22
N LYS A 103 -4.67 8.17 1.88
CA LYS A 103 -5.09 8.74 3.15
C LYS A 103 -5.23 7.63 4.19
N ILE A 104 -4.60 7.81 5.35
CA ILE A 104 -4.79 6.94 6.50
C ILE A 104 -5.77 7.62 7.45
N ILE A 105 -6.85 6.94 7.79
CA ILE A 105 -7.85 7.38 8.77
C ILE A 105 -7.64 6.59 10.04
N SER A 106 -7.34 7.27 11.15
CA SER A 106 -7.14 6.62 12.44
C SER A 106 -8.27 6.92 13.41
N PHE A 107 -8.60 5.91 14.24
CA PHE A 107 -9.56 6.01 15.33
C PHE A 107 -8.88 5.64 16.65
N GLY A 108 -8.28 6.63 17.28
CA GLY A 108 -7.39 6.42 18.42
C GLY A 108 -7.60 7.31 19.61
N PRO A 109 -6.62 7.36 20.47
CA PRO A 109 -5.21 6.95 20.34
C PRO A 109 -4.99 5.44 20.51
N ARG A 110 -3.75 4.99 20.23
CA ARG A 110 -3.30 3.60 20.48
C ARG A 110 -3.61 3.17 21.95
N PRO A 111 -3.70 1.87 22.22
CA PRO A 111 -3.81 1.38 23.59
C PRO A 111 -2.63 1.82 24.46
N LEU A 112 -2.88 2.11 25.74
CA LEU A 112 -1.96 2.80 26.66
C LEU A 112 -0.53 2.22 26.65
N ASN A 113 -0.40 0.90 26.80
CA ASN A 113 0.90 0.25 26.93
C ASN A 113 1.49 -0.28 25.61
N PHE A 114 0.84 -0.01 24.48
CA PHE A 114 1.25 -0.52 23.17
C PHE A 114 2.18 0.50 22.47
N LEU A 115 3.35 0.73 23.06
CA LEU A 115 4.30 1.74 22.56
C LEU A 115 4.88 1.43 21.19
N ALA A 116 4.87 0.15 20.77
CA ALA A 116 5.28 -0.26 19.44
C ALA A 116 4.50 0.45 18.32
N CYS A 117 3.23 0.80 18.58
CA CYS A 117 2.36 1.51 17.62
C CYS A 117 2.44 3.05 17.76
N ASN A 118 3.47 3.57 18.43
CA ASN A 118 3.66 5.02 18.56
C ASN A 118 4.37 5.57 17.32
N ALA A 119 3.61 6.09 16.37
CA ALA A 119 4.10 6.50 15.07
C ALA A 119 4.42 8.01 15.00
N PRO A 120 5.61 8.41 14.53
CA PRO A 120 5.92 9.81 14.21
C PRO A 120 5.30 10.19 12.85
N ILE A 121 4.02 10.52 12.83
CA ILE A 121 3.23 10.74 11.61
C ILE A 121 3.74 11.91 10.73
N LYS A 122 4.48 12.85 11.30
CA LYS A 122 4.97 14.02 10.57
C LYS A 122 5.78 13.66 9.32
N GLN A 123 6.56 12.59 9.37
CA GLN A 123 7.39 12.14 8.25
C GLN A 123 6.56 11.59 7.08
N LEU A 124 5.36 11.10 7.34
CA LEU A 124 4.51 10.51 6.32
C LEU A 124 3.97 11.53 5.32
N TYR A 125 3.78 12.78 5.75
CA TYR A 125 3.42 13.88 4.84
C TYR A 125 4.50 14.15 3.78
N ASN A 126 5.78 13.91 4.11
CA ASN A 126 6.88 14.10 3.16
C ASN A 126 6.89 13.07 2.02
N VAL A 127 6.25 11.93 2.23
CA VAL A 127 6.08 10.87 1.21
C VAL A 127 4.69 10.87 0.58
N GLY A 128 3.93 11.95 0.80
CA GLY A 128 2.64 12.19 0.15
C GLY A 128 1.43 11.58 0.84
N VAL A 129 1.60 10.91 2.00
CA VAL A 129 0.49 10.30 2.76
C VAL A 129 -0.21 11.35 3.60
N GLU A 130 -1.53 11.43 3.47
CA GLU A 130 -2.38 12.23 4.35
C GLU A 130 -2.86 11.39 5.53
N ILE A 131 -2.95 12.01 6.71
CA ILE A 131 -3.43 11.35 7.92
C ILE A 131 -4.55 12.15 8.54
N GLU A 132 -5.63 11.46 8.87
CA GLU A 132 -6.76 12.00 9.62
C GLU A 132 -6.87 11.27 10.94
N GLU A 133 -6.79 12.02 12.04
CA GLU A 133 -6.88 11.47 13.38
C GLU A 133 -8.27 11.76 13.98
N ASN A 134 -9.00 10.71 14.32
CA ASN A 134 -10.32 10.75 14.95
C ASN A 134 -10.27 10.00 16.28
N SER A 135 -11.27 10.24 17.12
CA SER A 135 -11.45 9.50 18.37
C SER A 135 -12.35 8.27 18.16
N GLU A 136 -12.27 7.31 19.09
CA GLU A 136 -13.24 6.20 19.13
C GLU A 136 -14.67 6.68 19.41
N LEU A 137 -14.85 7.85 20.03
CA LEU A 137 -16.18 8.43 20.24
C LEU A 137 -16.83 8.88 18.94
N ASP A 138 -16.04 9.46 18.03
CA ASP A 138 -16.53 9.86 16.69
C ASP A 138 -17.00 8.62 15.91
N LEU A 139 -16.20 7.54 15.97
CA LEU A 139 -16.58 6.27 15.37
C LEU A 139 -17.82 5.66 16.00
N PHE A 140 -17.93 5.70 17.32
CA PHE A 140 -19.08 5.15 18.03
C PHE A 140 -20.37 5.94 17.76
N GLU A 141 -20.29 7.26 17.66
CA GLU A 141 -21.41 8.10 17.25
C GLU A 141 -21.86 7.77 15.83
N ALA A 142 -20.90 7.66 14.89
CA ALA A 142 -21.20 7.28 13.51
C ALA A 142 -21.85 5.88 13.44
N PHE A 143 -21.33 4.92 14.19
CA PHE A 143 -21.91 3.58 14.28
C PHE A 143 -23.36 3.62 14.75
N ASN A 144 -23.66 4.38 15.79
CA ASN A 144 -25.03 4.52 16.31
C ASN A 144 -25.98 5.18 15.30
N LYS A 145 -25.49 6.10 14.47
CA LYS A 145 -26.28 6.72 13.39
C LYS A 145 -26.66 5.74 12.28
N HIS A 146 -25.90 4.68 12.09
CA HIS A 146 -26.19 3.61 11.13
C HIS A 146 -27.11 2.52 11.68
N ALA A 147 -27.63 2.67 12.92
CA ALA A 147 -28.60 1.71 13.44
C ALA A 147 -29.87 1.66 12.59
N GLY A 148 -30.20 0.48 12.08
CA GLY A 148 -31.35 0.28 11.21
C GLY A 148 -31.18 0.76 9.77
N ASP A 149 -29.95 0.97 9.32
CA ASP A 149 -29.66 1.28 7.92
C ASP A 149 -30.21 0.18 7.00
N GLU A 150 -30.93 0.59 5.94
CA GLU A 150 -31.62 -0.32 5.02
C GLU A 150 -30.70 -1.28 4.26
N ARG A 151 -29.39 -0.99 4.18
CA ARG A 151 -28.36 -1.83 3.54
C ARG A 151 -27.90 -2.99 4.43
N ILE A 152 -28.14 -2.95 5.74
CA ILE A 152 -27.68 -3.96 6.70
C ILE A 152 -28.09 -5.38 6.29
N PRO A 153 -29.36 -5.66 5.92
CA PRO A 153 -29.77 -7.01 5.56
C PRO A 153 -29.02 -7.63 4.38
N ASP A 154 -28.62 -6.83 3.42
CA ASP A 154 -27.87 -7.29 2.25
C ASP A 154 -26.42 -7.59 2.59
N VAL A 155 -25.79 -6.76 3.43
CA VAL A 155 -24.45 -7.01 3.96
C VAL A 155 -24.42 -8.27 4.83
N VAL A 156 -25.45 -8.48 5.68
CA VAL A 156 -25.57 -9.72 6.47
C VAL A 156 -25.65 -10.96 5.59
N LYS A 157 -26.46 -10.95 4.53
CA LYS A 157 -26.53 -12.07 3.56
C LYS A 157 -25.17 -12.35 2.89
N ASP A 158 -24.43 -11.29 2.58
CA ASP A 158 -23.09 -11.42 1.99
C ASP A 158 -22.10 -12.06 2.99
N MET A 159 -22.15 -11.63 4.26
CA MET A 159 -21.37 -12.21 5.33
C MET A 159 -21.73 -13.68 5.61
N GLU A 160 -23.02 -14.03 5.60
CA GLU A 160 -23.49 -15.40 5.76
C GLU A 160 -22.96 -16.31 4.64
N ARG A 161 -23.00 -15.84 3.41
CA ARG A 161 -22.48 -16.58 2.25
C ARG A 161 -20.96 -16.78 2.34
N GLU A 162 -20.22 -15.77 2.79
CA GLU A 162 -18.76 -15.82 2.93
C GLU A 162 -18.33 -16.77 4.05
N LEU A 163 -18.98 -16.70 5.20
CA LEU A 163 -18.64 -17.50 6.38
C LEU A 163 -19.18 -18.95 6.29
N GLY A 164 -20.30 -19.16 5.61
CA GLY A 164 -20.94 -20.46 5.46
C GLY A 164 -21.15 -21.16 6.80
N GLU A 165 -20.88 -22.47 6.84
CA GLU A 165 -21.00 -23.30 8.05
C GLU A 165 -19.97 -22.96 9.14
N GLY A 166 -18.93 -22.17 8.81
CA GLY A 166 -17.93 -21.67 9.75
C GLY A 166 -18.46 -20.63 10.73
N ASN A 167 -19.61 -20.01 10.42
CA ASN A 167 -20.21 -18.99 11.30
C ASN A 167 -20.82 -19.63 12.56
N LYS A 168 -20.17 -19.40 13.69
CA LYS A 168 -20.64 -19.86 15.02
C LYS A 168 -21.36 -18.79 15.82
N LYS A 169 -21.49 -17.57 15.28
CA LYS A 169 -22.09 -16.43 15.95
C LYS A 169 -22.95 -15.57 15.00
N PRO A 170 -24.02 -16.17 14.44
CA PRO A 170 -24.88 -15.44 13.51
C PRO A 170 -25.58 -14.22 14.15
N GLU A 171 -25.77 -14.24 15.47
CA GLU A 171 -26.43 -13.17 16.22
C GLU A 171 -25.70 -11.83 16.22
N ILE A 172 -24.42 -11.81 15.86
CA ILE A 172 -23.64 -10.55 15.81
C ILE A 172 -23.51 -9.95 14.40
N LEU A 173 -23.96 -10.67 13.35
CA LEU A 173 -23.76 -10.24 11.97
C LEU A 173 -24.41 -8.89 11.66
N GLU A 174 -25.56 -8.60 12.22
CA GLU A 174 -26.24 -7.31 12.03
C GLU A 174 -25.36 -6.15 12.51
N LYS A 175 -24.73 -6.28 13.70
CA LYS A 175 -23.82 -5.28 14.24
C LYS A 175 -22.52 -5.17 13.42
N LEU A 176 -22.01 -6.29 12.93
CA LEU A 176 -20.83 -6.29 12.07
C LEU A 176 -21.12 -5.61 10.72
N ALA A 177 -22.29 -5.87 10.15
CA ALA A 177 -22.75 -5.21 8.92
C ALA A 177 -22.94 -3.70 9.12
N GLN A 178 -23.56 -3.29 10.23
CA GLN A 178 -23.67 -1.89 10.62
C GLN A 178 -22.30 -1.23 10.74
N TYR A 179 -21.31 -1.91 11.33
CA TYR A 179 -19.95 -1.40 11.49
C TYR A 179 -19.22 -1.31 10.13
N GLU A 180 -19.35 -2.30 9.26
CA GLU A 180 -18.80 -2.25 7.90
C GLU A 180 -19.32 -1.05 7.12
N LEU A 181 -20.65 -0.83 7.14
CA LEU A 181 -21.28 0.32 6.48
C LEU A 181 -20.81 1.65 7.08
N THR A 182 -20.64 1.70 8.40
CA THR A 182 -20.12 2.90 9.08
C THR A 182 -18.72 3.26 8.58
N LEU A 183 -17.82 2.28 8.47
CA LEU A 183 -16.46 2.52 7.98
C LEU A 183 -16.44 2.90 6.49
N LEU A 184 -17.24 2.23 5.67
CA LEU A 184 -17.31 2.53 4.24
C LEU A 184 -17.85 3.95 3.98
N ASP A 185 -18.90 4.35 4.65
CA ASP A 185 -19.46 5.69 4.53
C ASP A 185 -18.51 6.76 5.09
N TRP A 186 -17.79 6.43 6.17
CA TRP A 186 -16.74 7.31 6.68
C TRP A 186 -15.62 7.51 5.65
N VAL A 187 -15.15 6.43 5.05
CA VAL A 187 -14.14 6.48 3.99
C VAL A 187 -14.60 7.38 2.83
N GLU A 188 -15.82 7.17 2.33
CA GLU A 188 -16.35 7.98 1.23
C GLU A 188 -16.48 9.46 1.57
N ALA A 189 -16.93 9.77 2.78
CA ALA A 189 -17.09 11.15 3.23
C ALA A 189 -15.75 11.88 3.48
N HIS A 190 -14.69 11.15 3.83
CA HIS A 190 -13.43 11.72 4.32
C HIS A 190 -12.22 11.49 3.39
N LYS A 191 -12.30 10.64 2.38
CA LYS A 191 -11.17 10.38 1.47
C LYS A 191 -10.70 11.63 0.70
N GLY A 192 -11.59 12.60 0.48
CA GLY A 192 -11.28 13.81 -0.28
C GLY A 192 -10.88 13.50 -1.73
N SER A 193 -9.76 14.06 -2.17
CA SER A 193 -9.20 13.81 -3.50
C SER A 193 -8.32 12.56 -3.58
N ARG A 194 -8.10 11.86 -2.47
CA ARG A 194 -7.26 10.66 -2.44
C ARG A 194 -7.96 9.48 -3.08
N LYS A 195 -7.19 8.63 -3.75
CA LYS A 195 -7.72 7.43 -4.43
C LYS A 195 -7.82 6.23 -3.51
N TYR A 196 -6.90 6.17 -2.54
CA TYR A 196 -6.76 5.04 -1.62
C TYR A 196 -6.94 5.50 -0.20
N VAL A 197 -7.56 4.64 0.59
CA VAL A 197 -7.72 4.84 2.04
C VAL A 197 -7.27 3.57 2.75
N ALA A 198 -6.63 3.76 3.91
CA ALA A 198 -6.34 2.70 4.85
C ALA A 198 -6.81 3.15 6.24
N ILE A 199 -7.14 2.21 7.12
CA ILE A 199 -7.72 2.51 8.44
C ILE A 199 -6.82 1.96 9.54
N ALA A 200 -6.53 2.77 10.56
CA ALA A 200 -5.86 2.35 11.78
C ALA A 200 -6.83 2.46 12.96
N GLY A 201 -7.36 1.31 13.41
CA GLY A 201 -8.32 1.24 14.52
C GLY A 201 -7.80 0.39 15.67
N LYS A 202 -8.62 0.21 16.72
CA LYS A 202 -8.30 -0.70 17.81
C LYS A 202 -9.54 -1.43 18.30
N CYS A 203 -9.34 -2.61 18.91
CA CYS A 203 -10.44 -3.44 19.44
C CYS A 203 -10.50 -3.44 20.98
N TRP A 204 -9.55 -2.82 21.66
CA TRP A 204 -9.47 -2.77 23.12
C TRP A 204 -8.86 -1.46 23.63
N PRO A 205 -9.05 -1.04 24.91
CA PRO A 205 -9.77 -1.81 25.93
C PRO A 205 -11.29 -1.61 25.91
N ALA A 206 -11.80 -0.49 25.36
CA ALA A 206 -13.21 -0.12 25.50
C ALA A 206 -14.10 -0.59 24.35
N PHE A 207 -13.53 -0.83 23.18
CA PHE A 207 -14.28 -1.15 21.95
C PHE A 207 -15.27 -2.30 22.17
N GLN A 208 -14.79 -3.45 22.66
CA GLN A 208 -15.62 -4.64 22.83
C GLN A 208 -16.83 -4.40 23.75
N THR A 209 -16.65 -3.60 24.80
CA THR A 209 -17.75 -3.31 25.75
C THR A 209 -18.74 -2.29 25.20
N GLN A 210 -18.30 -1.36 24.37
CA GLN A 210 -19.15 -0.32 23.80
C GLN A 210 -19.89 -0.78 22.56
N PHE A 211 -19.22 -1.45 21.64
CA PHE A 211 -19.82 -1.95 20.39
C PHE A 211 -20.48 -3.32 20.57
N GLY A 212 -20.03 -4.13 21.54
CA GLY A 212 -20.56 -5.45 21.84
C GLY A 212 -20.05 -6.56 20.93
N PHE A 213 -18.97 -6.31 20.17
CA PHE A 213 -18.29 -7.29 19.31
C PHE A 213 -16.81 -6.93 19.16
N VAL A 214 -16.02 -7.77 18.46
CA VAL A 214 -14.65 -7.46 18.01
C VAL A 214 -14.64 -7.19 16.51
N PRO A 215 -13.87 -6.21 16.02
CA PRO A 215 -13.93 -5.77 14.62
C PRO A 215 -13.16 -6.65 13.64
N CYS A 216 -12.39 -7.63 14.10
CA CYS A 216 -11.39 -8.38 13.30
C CYS A 216 -11.95 -8.93 11.98
N TYR A 217 -13.18 -9.47 11.98
CA TYR A 217 -13.79 -10.00 10.77
C TYR A 217 -14.07 -8.89 9.74
N VAL A 218 -14.64 -7.77 10.18
CA VAL A 218 -14.89 -6.62 9.28
C VAL A 218 -13.58 -6.03 8.78
N ASN A 219 -12.58 -5.89 9.64
CA ASN A 219 -11.25 -5.43 9.24
C ASN A 219 -10.65 -6.31 8.14
N SER A 220 -10.73 -7.63 8.32
CA SER A 220 -10.30 -8.62 7.30
C SER A 220 -11.06 -8.46 5.97
N ARG A 221 -12.37 -8.26 6.02
CA ARG A 221 -13.20 -8.05 4.83
C ARG A 221 -12.79 -6.78 4.07
N LEU A 222 -12.55 -5.68 4.79
CA LEU A 222 -12.11 -4.41 4.19
C LEU A 222 -10.73 -4.56 3.56
N THR A 223 -9.78 -5.21 4.25
CA THR A 223 -8.45 -5.50 3.72
C THR A 223 -8.52 -6.33 2.44
N GLY A 224 -9.35 -7.38 2.41
CA GLY A 224 -9.61 -8.19 1.21
C GLY A 224 -10.27 -7.42 0.06
N ARG A 225 -10.84 -6.25 0.31
CA ARG A 225 -11.46 -5.35 -0.67
C ARG A 225 -10.58 -4.14 -1.03
N GLY A 226 -9.32 -4.16 -0.63
CA GLY A 226 -8.34 -3.11 -0.95
C GLY A 226 -8.37 -1.89 -0.03
N ILE A 227 -9.00 -2.00 1.14
CA ILE A 227 -8.94 -1.01 2.23
C ILE A 227 -8.22 -1.67 3.40
N PRO A 228 -6.88 -1.60 3.49
CA PRO A 228 -6.13 -2.19 4.59
C PRO A 228 -6.57 -1.62 5.95
N VAL A 229 -6.64 -2.49 6.97
CA VAL A 229 -7.05 -2.10 8.32
C VAL A 229 -6.14 -2.74 9.36
N SER A 230 -5.31 -1.93 10.01
CA SER A 230 -4.49 -2.37 11.15
C SER A 230 -5.20 -2.25 12.48
N CYS A 231 -4.78 -3.05 13.47
CA CYS A 231 -5.20 -2.93 14.86
C CYS A 231 -4.25 -2.01 15.66
N GLU A 232 -4.56 -1.75 16.92
CA GLU A 232 -3.80 -0.93 17.89
C GLU A 232 -3.52 0.51 17.42
N VAL A 233 -4.25 1.02 16.42
CA VAL A 233 -3.98 2.31 15.76
C VAL A 233 -2.55 2.34 15.21
N ASP A 234 -2.10 1.20 14.67
CA ASP A 234 -0.77 1.09 14.08
C ASP A 234 -0.73 1.69 12.67
N ILE A 235 -0.42 2.99 12.63
CA ILE A 235 -0.35 3.75 11.38
C ILE A 235 0.75 3.22 10.46
N TYR A 236 1.91 2.80 11.01
CA TYR A 236 2.99 2.23 10.20
C TYR A 236 2.69 0.78 9.78
N GLY A 237 1.97 0.03 10.61
CA GLY A 237 1.48 -1.30 10.24
C GLY A 237 0.55 -1.24 9.03
N VAL A 238 -0.47 -0.38 9.06
CA VAL A 238 -1.39 -0.23 7.93
C VAL A 238 -0.71 0.35 6.68
N LEU A 239 0.28 1.22 6.86
CA LEU A 239 1.12 1.69 5.76
C LEU A 239 1.88 0.54 5.10
N SER A 240 2.41 -0.38 5.90
CA SER A 240 3.13 -1.57 5.41
C SER A 240 2.19 -2.51 4.66
N GLU A 241 0.97 -2.76 5.17
CA GLU A 241 -0.07 -3.53 4.47
C GLU A 241 -0.41 -2.89 3.12
N PHE A 242 -0.59 -1.57 3.10
CA PHE A 242 -0.91 -0.84 1.87
C PHE A 242 0.22 -0.92 0.83
N ILE A 243 1.49 -0.73 1.25
CA ILE A 243 2.65 -0.87 0.36
C ILE A 243 2.72 -2.30 -0.18
N GLY A 244 2.57 -3.29 0.69
CA GLY A 244 2.54 -4.69 0.30
C GLY A 244 1.45 -5.00 -0.73
N THR A 245 0.24 -4.46 -0.52
CA THR A 245 -0.88 -4.57 -1.47
C THR A 245 -0.56 -3.92 -2.82
N CYS A 246 0.07 -2.74 -2.82
CA CYS A 246 0.50 -2.09 -4.07
C CYS A 246 1.54 -2.91 -4.84
N VAL A 247 2.45 -3.57 -4.13
CA VAL A 247 3.53 -4.37 -4.72
C VAL A 247 3.00 -5.69 -5.28
N SER A 248 2.22 -6.43 -4.46
CA SER A 248 1.73 -7.77 -4.80
C SER A 248 0.48 -7.78 -5.67
N GLU A 249 -0.29 -6.68 -5.71
CA GLU A 249 -1.64 -6.59 -6.29
C GLU A 249 -2.64 -7.57 -5.65
N ASP A 250 -2.36 -7.95 -4.40
CA ASP A 250 -3.19 -8.84 -3.59
C ASP A 250 -3.31 -8.30 -2.17
N ALA A 251 -4.28 -8.80 -1.40
CA ALA A 251 -4.46 -8.40 -0.01
C ALA A 251 -3.27 -8.81 0.85
N VAL A 252 -2.71 -7.85 1.56
CA VAL A 252 -1.63 -8.09 2.54
C VAL A 252 -2.12 -7.66 3.91
N THR A 253 -1.85 -8.48 4.91
CA THR A 253 -2.23 -8.19 6.29
C THR A 253 -1.06 -8.33 7.25
N LEU A 254 -1.02 -7.48 8.26
CA LEU A 254 -0.08 -7.56 9.36
C LEU A 254 -0.67 -8.48 10.44
N LEU A 255 0.12 -9.43 10.91
CA LEU A 255 -0.30 -10.37 11.93
C LEU A 255 0.57 -10.25 13.18
N ASP A 256 -0.07 -10.41 14.34
CA ASP A 256 0.64 -10.53 15.60
C ASP A 256 1.27 -11.92 15.77
N ILE A 257 2.45 -11.95 16.33
CA ILE A 257 3.05 -13.20 16.85
C ILE A 257 2.66 -13.32 18.31
N ASN A 258 1.53 -13.97 18.56
CA ASN A 258 0.96 -14.05 19.92
C ASN A 258 1.62 -15.10 20.81
N ASN A 259 2.12 -16.21 20.24
CA ASN A 259 2.60 -17.35 20.99
C ASN A 259 3.86 -17.97 20.36
N SER A 260 4.67 -18.60 21.18
CA SER A 260 5.65 -19.58 20.71
C SER A 260 4.95 -20.86 20.29
N VAL A 261 5.56 -21.64 19.40
CA VAL A 261 5.07 -22.96 19.04
C VAL A 261 5.18 -23.91 20.24
N PRO A 262 4.07 -24.51 20.74
CA PRO A 262 4.13 -25.50 21.80
C PRO A 262 5.02 -26.69 21.43
N LYS A 263 5.69 -27.28 22.43
CA LYS A 263 6.70 -28.30 22.22
C LYS A 263 6.16 -29.57 21.56
N ASP A 264 4.95 -29.94 21.89
CA ASP A 264 4.20 -31.06 21.28
C ASP A 264 3.87 -30.80 19.81
N MET A 265 3.30 -29.62 19.51
CA MET A 265 3.03 -29.19 18.13
C MET A 265 4.31 -29.15 17.29
N TYR A 266 5.42 -28.62 17.84
CA TYR A 266 6.71 -28.62 17.15
C TYR A 266 7.14 -30.03 16.76
N LYS A 267 7.10 -30.98 17.72
CA LYS A 267 7.48 -32.38 17.48
C LYS A 267 6.60 -33.06 16.45
N GLU A 268 5.29 -32.86 16.52
CA GLU A 268 4.32 -33.52 15.63
C GLU A 268 4.30 -32.96 14.20
N SER A 269 4.50 -31.65 14.06
CA SER A 269 4.23 -30.94 12.81
C SER A 269 5.44 -30.34 12.12
N ILE A 270 6.53 -30.08 12.85
CA ILE A 270 7.67 -29.29 12.35
C ILE A 270 8.98 -30.06 12.42
N GLU A 271 9.25 -30.81 13.51
CA GLU A 271 10.54 -31.49 13.75
C GLU A 271 10.90 -32.42 12.58
N GLY A 272 12.08 -32.23 11.99
CA GLY A 272 12.57 -33.03 10.86
C GLY A 272 12.03 -32.66 9.49
N ARG A 273 11.28 -31.55 9.35
CA ARG A 273 10.78 -31.03 8.07
C ARG A 273 11.60 -29.89 7.50
N PHE A 274 12.54 -29.32 8.29
CA PHE A 274 13.45 -28.24 7.92
C PHE A 274 14.90 -28.58 8.31
#